data_adb699fa2d4dff90b34b0b92274d1319
#
_entry.id   adb699fa2d4dff90b34b0b92274d1319
#
_cell.length_a   1.000
_cell.length_b   1.000
_cell.length_c   1.000
_cell.angle_alpha   90.00
_cell.angle_beta   90.00
_cell.angle_gamma   90.00
#
_symmetry.space_group_name_H-M   'P 1'
#
loop_
_entity.id
_entity.type
_entity.pdbx_description
1 polymer ?
#
loop_
_entity_poly.entity_id
_entity_poly.type
_entity_poly.pdbx_seq_one_letter_code
_entity_poly.pdbx_strand_id
1 'polypeptide(L)'
;MVRGDYTKQRFVDTFLRMCDTQKLSDITVTSLIAEAHTARQTFYNHFEDISGLVSYIPINFMEEFWRPAYYVETVREAYYYAYEHKGFFCQLPQHAGQNNFRDTFIEHYREILHRTFVTDDLSPEEQIYRSVAIEQLVIGVVDTFLEWCRQQMSWPVDVLVRVQHDATPAFIRQMQHGNAEPPAMHPRPREIR
;
A
#
# COMPACT_ATOMS: atom_id res chain seq x y z
N MET A 1 6.27 -2.97 -20.91
CA MET A 1 6.68 -3.75 -19.72
C MET A 1 8.15 -4.14 -19.88
N VAL A 2 9.03 -3.57 -19.09
CA VAL A 2 10.50 -3.80 -19.19
C VAL A 2 10.82 -5.14 -18.50
N ARG A 3 11.80 -5.87 -19.00
CA ARG A 3 12.19 -7.21 -18.50
C ARG A 3 12.49 -7.25 -16.97
N GLY A 4 12.85 -6.10 -16.37
CA GLY A 4 13.09 -5.95 -14.93
C GLY A 4 11.81 -6.00 -14.09
N ASP A 5 10.68 -5.49 -14.61
CA ASP A 5 9.40 -5.49 -13.89
C ASP A 5 8.81 -6.89 -13.72
N TYR A 6 8.96 -7.75 -14.72
CA TYR A 6 8.48 -9.13 -14.64
C TYR A 6 9.20 -9.95 -13.55
N THR A 7 10.50 -9.71 -13.37
CA THR A 7 11.28 -10.43 -12.36
C THR A 7 10.94 -9.97 -10.94
N LYS A 8 10.75 -8.66 -10.74
CA LYS A 8 10.26 -8.12 -9.46
C LYS A 8 8.89 -8.68 -9.11
N GLN A 9 7.97 -8.66 -10.07
CA GLN A 9 6.61 -9.19 -9.87
C GLN A 9 6.62 -10.66 -9.50
N ARG A 10 7.49 -11.47 -10.13
CA ARG A 10 7.65 -12.88 -9.80
C ARG A 10 8.10 -13.11 -8.35
N PHE A 11 8.99 -12.27 -7.81
CA PHE A 11 9.35 -12.32 -6.39
C PHE A 11 8.19 -11.93 -5.49
N VAL A 12 7.47 -10.88 -5.83
CA VAL A 12 6.27 -10.42 -5.11
C VAL A 12 5.22 -11.54 -5.04
N ASP A 13 4.83 -12.09 -6.19
CA ASP A 13 3.79 -13.13 -6.27
C ASP A 13 4.19 -14.39 -5.50
N THR A 14 5.48 -14.78 -5.59
CA THR A 14 5.97 -15.95 -4.87
C THR A 14 6.00 -15.69 -3.37
N PHE A 15 6.44 -14.51 -2.94
CA PHE A 15 6.50 -14.15 -1.53
C PHE A 15 5.11 -14.08 -0.89
N LEU A 16 4.14 -13.45 -1.57
CA LEU A 16 2.76 -13.38 -1.10
C LEU A 16 2.14 -14.78 -0.93
N ARG A 17 2.33 -15.69 -1.90
CA ARG A 17 1.89 -17.09 -1.77
C ARG A 17 2.55 -17.82 -0.60
N MET A 18 3.85 -17.58 -0.36
CA MET A 18 4.54 -18.20 0.79
C MET A 18 3.95 -17.71 2.10
N CYS A 19 3.57 -16.44 2.20
CA CYS A 19 2.93 -15.87 3.40
C CYS A 19 1.57 -16.47 3.73
N ASP A 20 0.89 -17.12 2.77
CA ASP A 20 -0.38 -17.82 3.05
C ASP A 20 -0.19 -19.07 3.92
N THR A 21 1.00 -19.66 3.94
CA THR A 21 1.29 -20.92 4.63
C THR A 21 2.44 -20.86 5.62
N GLN A 22 3.23 -19.77 5.59
CA GLN A 22 4.43 -19.60 6.40
C GLN A 22 4.39 -18.27 7.16
N LYS A 23 5.10 -18.21 8.29
CA LYS A 23 5.33 -16.92 8.94
C LYS A 23 6.33 -16.10 8.11
N LEU A 24 6.04 -14.81 8.00
CA LEU A 24 6.91 -13.85 7.31
C LEU A 24 8.35 -13.89 7.85
N SER A 25 8.50 -14.04 9.19
CA SER A 25 9.81 -14.18 9.85
C SER A 25 10.62 -15.41 9.42
N ASP A 26 9.98 -16.43 8.90
CA ASP A 26 10.61 -17.70 8.54
C ASP A 26 11.02 -17.75 7.05
N ILE A 27 10.51 -16.78 6.26
CA ILE A 27 10.85 -16.67 4.84
C ILE A 27 12.22 -16.01 4.69
N THR A 28 13.15 -16.75 4.07
CA THR A 28 14.51 -16.28 3.79
C THR A 28 14.70 -16.03 2.30
N VAL A 29 15.73 -15.25 1.94
CA VAL A 29 16.13 -15.11 0.52
C VAL A 29 16.36 -16.47 -0.12
N THR A 30 16.96 -17.41 0.61
CA THR A 30 17.26 -18.76 0.10
C THR A 30 15.98 -19.54 -0.20
N SER A 31 14.99 -19.54 0.70
CA SER A 31 13.70 -20.22 0.44
C SER A 31 12.91 -19.53 -0.67
N LEU A 32 12.91 -18.21 -0.72
CA LEU A 32 12.21 -17.43 -1.75
C LEU A 32 12.77 -17.69 -3.16
N ILE A 33 14.11 -17.66 -3.33
CA ILE A 33 14.72 -17.91 -4.66
C ILE A 33 14.52 -19.34 -5.13
N ALA A 34 14.51 -20.32 -4.21
CA ALA A 34 14.20 -21.71 -4.52
C ALA A 34 12.75 -21.84 -5.03
N GLU A 35 11.78 -21.28 -4.32
CA GLU A 35 10.36 -21.30 -4.70
C GLU A 35 10.10 -20.48 -5.98
N ALA A 36 10.76 -19.35 -6.14
CA ALA A 36 10.69 -18.53 -7.34
C ALA A 36 11.46 -19.10 -8.54
N HIS A 37 12.20 -20.21 -8.36
CA HIS A 37 13.07 -20.80 -9.38
C HIS A 37 14.01 -19.77 -10.03
N THR A 38 14.70 -18.99 -9.21
CA THR A 38 15.61 -17.92 -9.65
C THR A 38 17.00 -18.07 -9.03
N ALA A 39 17.98 -17.32 -9.55
CA ALA A 39 19.31 -17.28 -8.96
C ALA A 39 19.38 -16.22 -7.83
N ARG A 40 20.26 -16.47 -6.85
CA ARG A 40 20.51 -15.55 -5.72
C ARG A 40 20.89 -14.14 -6.20
N GLN A 41 21.75 -14.05 -7.20
CA GLN A 41 22.15 -12.76 -7.79
C GLN A 41 20.96 -12.00 -8.38
N THR A 42 19.98 -12.71 -8.94
CA THR A 42 18.76 -12.10 -9.49
C THR A 42 17.94 -11.39 -8.41
N PHE A 43 17.85 -11.97 -7.22
CA PHE A 43 17.19 -11.33 -6.09
C PHE A 43 17.91 -10.03 -5.69
N TYR A 44 19.22 -10.10 -5.47
CA TYR A 44 20.00 -8.93 -5.03
C TYR A 44 20.14 -7.83 -6.08
N ASN A 45 19.84 -8.11 -7.35
CA ASN A 45 19.72 -7.06 -8.37
C ASN A 45 18.45 -6.20 -8.21
N HIS A 46 17.48 -6.64 -7.40
CA HIS A 46 16.18 -5.96 -7.22
C HIS A 46 15.91 -5.54 -5.78
N PHE A 47 16.38 -6.31 -4.81
CA PHE A 47 16.13 -6.09 -3.38
C PHE A 47 17.39 -6.33 -2.59
N GLU A 48 17.63 -5.51 -1.57
CA GLU A 48 18.76 -5.64 -0.67
C GLU A 48 18.58 -6.87 0.25
N ASP A 49 17.36 -7.06 0.77
CA ASP A 49 16.96 -8.14 1.65
C ASP A 49 15.46 -8.40 1.59
N ILE A 50 14.96 -9.29 2.46
CA ILE A 50 13.52 -9.57 2.59
C ILE A 50 12.76 -8.34 3.09
N SER A 51 13.35 -7.52 3.95
CA SER A 51 12.68 -6.29 4.47
C SER A 51 12.46 -5.29 3.35
N GLY A 52 13.41 -5.15 2.42
CA GLY A 52 13.25 -4.36 1.21
C GLY A 52 12.10 -4.84 0.32
N LEU A 53 11.94 -6.16 0.17
CA LEU A 53 10.78 -6.73 -0.56
C LEU A 53 9.47 -6.49 0.20
N VAL A 54 9.44 -6.65 1.52
CA VAL A 54 8.25 -6.41 2.37
C VAL A 54 7.78 -4.97 2.23
N SER A 55 8.68 -4.00 2.29
CA SER A 55 8.35 -2.57 2.12
C SER A 55 7.94 -2.22 0.69
N TYR A 56 8.56 -2.88 -0.30
CA TYR A 56 8.27 -2.64 -1.71
C TYR A 56 6.83 -2.98 -2.09
N ILE A 57 6.25 -4.06 -1.57
CA ILE A 57 4.92 -4.56 -1.99
C ILE A 57 3.82 -3.49 -1.86
N PRO A 58 3.55 -2.91 -0.67
CA PRO A 58 2.50 -1.90 -0.52
C PRO A 58 2.85 -0.56 -1.18
N ILE A 59 4.14 -0.19 -1.20
CA ILE A 59 4.61 1.05 -1.85
C ILE A 59 4.39 0.97 -3.36
N ASN A 60 4.81 -0.13 -3.99
CA ASN A 60 4.63 -0.34 -5.41
C ASN A 60 3.14 -0.37 -5.80
N PHE A 61 2.29 -0.99 -4.97
CA PHE A 61 0.84 -0.94 -5.18
C PHE A 61 0.34 0.51 -5.16
N MET A 62 0.73 1.29 -4.16
CA MET A 62 0.33 2.69 -4.06
C MET A 62 0.80 3.51 -5.28
N GLU A 63 2.04 3.35 -5.73
CA GLU A 63 2.57 4.08 -6.89
C GLU A 63 1.87 3.68 -8.19
N GLU A 64 1.63 2.40 -8.40
CA GLU A 64 1.00 1.88 -9.62
C GLU A 64 -0.46 2.31 -9.74
N PHE A 65 -1.20 2.27 -8.63
CA PHE A 65 -2.64 2.57 -8.61
C PHE A 65 -2.96 3.99 -8.16
N TRP A 66 -1.96 4.81 -7.84
CA TRP A 66 -2.19 6.19 -7.43
C TRP A 66 -2.87 7.01 -8.52
N ARG A 67 -4.08 7.49 -8.21
CA ARG A 67 -4.88 8.36 -9.05
C ARG A 67 -5.48 9.47 -8.18
N PRO A 68 -4.87 10.66 -8.13
CA PRO A 68 -5.33 11.75 -7.25
C PRO A 68 -6.81 12.10 -7.43
N ALA A 69 -7.29 12.10 -8.69
CA ALA A 69 -8.70 12.35 -9.02
C ALA A 69 -9.65 11.23 -8.54
N TYR A 70 -9.12 10.08 -8.14
CA TYR A 70 -9.88 8.90 -7.69
C TYR A 70 -9.30 8.36 -6.38
N TYR A 71 -9.02 9.27 -5.45
CA TYR A 71 -8.38 8.93 -4.17
C TYR A 71 -9.14 7.85 -3.39
N VAL A 72 -10.46 7.96 -3.27
CA VAL A 72 -11.28 7.00 -2.52
C VAL A 72 -11.29 5.62 -3.18
N GLU A 73 -11.34 5.60 -4.51
CA GLU A 73 -11.24 4.37 -5.29
C GLU A 73 -9.86 3.72 -5.12
N THR A 74 -8.79 4.51 -5.14
CA THR A 74 -7.43 4.02 -4.87
C THR A 74 -7.34 3.40 -3.47
N VAL A 75 -7.91 4.05 -2.46
CA VAL A 75 -7.97 3.51 -1.09
C VAL A 75 -8.80 2.22 -1.03
N ARG A 76 -9.93 2.16 -1.72
CA ARG A 76 -10.76 0.95 -1.81
C ARG A 76 -9.97 -0.21 -2.39
N GLU A 77 -9.30 -0.01 -3.52
CA GLU A 77 -8.47 -1.03 -4.16
C GLU A 77 -7.34 -1.50 -3.25
N ALA A 78 -6.71 -0.59 -2.50
CA ALA A 78 -5.67 -0.94 -1.53
C ALA A 78 -6.19 -1.86 -0.42
N TYR A 79 -7.39 -1.60 0.11
CA TYR A 79 -8.02 -2.47 1.09
C TYR A 79 -8.39 -3.85 0.51
N TYR A 80 -8.93 -3.92 -0.71
CA TYR A 80 -9.23 -5.19 -1.36
C TYR A 80 -7.98 -5.98 -1.69
N TYR A 81 -6.94 -5.33 -2.22
CA TYR A 81 -5.63 -5.96 -2.47
C TYR A 81 -5.05 -6.56 -1.17
N ALA A 82 -5.09 -5.78 -0.08
CA ALA A 82 -4.62 -6.28 1.20
C ALA A 82 -5.45 -7.46 1.72
N TYR A 83 -6.76 -7.45 1.49
CA TYR A 83 -7.66 -8.55 1.86
C TYR A 83 -7.37 -9.83 1.07
N GLU A 84 -7.12 -9.72 -0.23
CA GLU A 84 -6.71 -10.85 -1.08
C GLU A 84 -5.39 -11.48 -0.63
N HIS A 85 -4.47 -10.65 -0.12
CA HIS A 85 -3.15 -11.06 0.37
C HIS A 85 -3.06 -11.02 1.90
N LYS A 86 -4.14 -11.36 2.59
CA LYS A 86 -4.22 -11.25 4.04
C LYS A 86 -3.17 -12.10 4.77
N GLY A 87 -2.72 -13.20 4.18
CA GLY A 87 -1.61 -14.01 4.69
C GLY A 87 -0.33 -13.21 4.90
N PHE A 88 -0.08 -12.20 4.07
CA PHE A 88 1.02 -11.26 4.21
C PHE A 88 0.66 -10.09 5.13
N PHE A 89 -0.41 -9.34 4.81
CA PHE A 89 -0.71 -8.08 5.48
C PHE A 89 -1.03 -8.23 6.97
N CYS A 90 -1.69 -9.32 7.38
CA CYS A 90 -1.97 -9.56 8.81
C CYS A 90 -0.71 -9.86 9.65
N GLN A 91 0.43 -10.13 9.02
CA GLN A 91 1.70 -10.33 9.73
C GLN A 91 2.51 -9.03 9.88
N LEU A 92 2.23 -7.99 9.09
CA LEU A 92 2.96 -6.70 9.12
C LEU A 92 2.96 -6.02 10.50
N PRO A 93 1.86 -5.98 11.28
CA PRO A 93 1.87 -5.34 12.58
C PRO A 93 2.84 -5.95 13.60
N GLN A 94 3.29 -7.19 13.36
CA GLN A 94 4.24 -7.91 14.23
C GLN A 94 5.67 -7.83 13.68
N HIS A 95 5.84 -7.32 12.47
CA HIS A 95 7.14 -7.19 11.82
C HIS A 95 7.86 -5.94 12.35
N ALA A 96 8.48 -6.07 13.51
CA ALA A 96 9.27 -5.03 14.16
C ALA A 96 10.75 -5.18 13.76
N GLY A 97 11.26 -4.28 12.93
CA GLY A 97 12.66 -4.16 12.55
C GLY A 97 13.10 -2.70 12.50
N GLN A 98 14.39 -2.42 12.23
CA GLN A 98 14.92 -1.06 12.08
C GLN A 98 14.24 -0.26 10.96
N ASN A 99 13.67 -0.94 9.96
CA ASN A 99 12.76 -0.36 8.97
C ASN A 99 11.34 -0.86 9.27
N ASN A 100 10.73 -0.25 10.28
CA ASN A 100 9.34 -0.50 10.64
C ASN A 100 8.44 -0.15 9.45
N PHE A 101 7.69 -1.15 8.95
CA PHE A 101 6.74 -0.97 7.86
C PHE A 101 5.87 0.29 8.05
N ARG A 102 5.39 0.54 9.28
CA ARG A 102 4.55 1.68 9.61
C ARG A 102 5.23 3.00 9.25
N ASP A 103 6.46 3.20 9.69
CA ASP A 103 7.15 4.48 9.51
C ASP A 103 7.55 4.70 8.04
N THR A 104 8.03 3.65 7.37
CA THR A 104 8.35 3.68 5.93
C THR A 104 7.10 3.99 5.10
N PHE A 105 5.96 3.37 5.44
CA PHE A 105 4.72 3.57 4.70
C PHE A 105 4.11 4.95 4.96
N ILE A 106 4.17 5.46 6.21
CA ILE A 106 3.77 6.83 6.56
C ILE A 106 4.60 7.84 5.76
N GLU A 107 5.93 7.69 5.74
CA GLU A 107 6.82 8.62 5.04
C GLU A 107 6.52 8.66 3.54
N HIS A 108 6.44 7.49 2.91
CA HIS A 108 6.14 7.39 1.48
C HIS A 108 4.75 7.95 1.13
N TYR A 109 3.74 7.63 1.93
CA TYR A 109 2.37 8.10 1.70
C TYR A 109 2.25 9.62 1.90
N ARG A 110 2.92 10.16 2.93
CA ARG A 110 3.05 11.59 3.16
C ARG A 110 3.67 12.28 1.95
N GLU A 111 4.77 11.75 1.43
CA GLU A 111 5.48 12.31 0.27
C GLU A 111 4.59 12.37 -0.98
N ILE A 112 3.86 11.30 -1.27
CA ILE A 112 2.92 11.26 -2.40
C ILE A 112 1.85 12.35 -2.25
N LEU A 113 1.21 12.46 -1.08
CA LEU A 113 0.16 13.45 -0.84
C LEU A 113 0.71 14.88 -0.87
N HIS A 114 1.86 15.14 -0.25
CA HIS A 114 2.48 16.45 -0.29
C HIS A 114 2.79 16.87 -1.73
N ARG A 115 3.48 16.04 -2.48
CA ARG A 115 3.82 16.30 -3.89
C ARG A 115 2.58 16.59 -4.74
N THR A 116 1.45 15.97 -4.40
CA THR A 116 0.21 16.10 -5.17
C THR A 116 -0.62 17.32 -4.78
N PHE A 117 -0.67 17.65 -3.49
CA PHE A 117 -1.67 18.60 -2.96
C PHE A 117 -1.07 19.85 -2.30
N VAL A 118 0.25 19.92 -2.10
CA VAL A 118 0.93 21.11 -1.55
C VAL A 118 1.86 21.67 -2.63
N THR A 119 1.33 22.65 -3.39
CA THR A 119 1.99 23.22 -4.55
C THR A 119 2.46 24.66 -4.29
N ASP A 120 3.41 25.17 -5.07
CA ASP A 120 4.03 26.49 -4.87
C ASP A 120 3.08 27.66 -5.17
N ASP A 121 1.98 27.44 -5.89
CA ASP A 121 0.95 28.45 -6.18
C ASP A 121 0.00 28.72 -5.03
N LEU A 122 0.04 27.93 -3.95
CA LEU A 122 -0.75 28.13 -2.76
C LEU A 122 -0.15 29.23 -1.85
N SER A 123 -1.01 29.92 -1.10
CA SER A 123 -0.51 30.82 -0.05
C SER A 123 0.24 30.06 1.05
N PRO A 124 1.17 30.71 1.75
CA PRO A 124 1.91 30.06 2.85
C PRO A 124 1.00 29.47 3.94
N GLU A 125 -0.11 30.13 4.23
CA GLU A 125 -1.12 29.67 5.19
C GLU A 125 -1.82 28.39 4.68
N GLU A 126 -2.20 28.35 3.40
CA GLU A 126 -2.83 27.18 2.79
C GLU A 126 -1.87 25.98 2.68
N GLN A 127 -0.57 26.24 2.39
CA GLN A 127 0.44 25.19 2.40
C GLN A 127 0.59 24.55 3.79
N ILE A 128 0.63 25.38 4.85
CA ILE A 128 0.67 24.89 6.25
C ILE A 128 -0.60 24.08 6.57
N TYR A 129 -1.78 24.63 6.24
CA TYR A 129 -3.06 23.96 6.48
C TYR A 129 -3.11 22.57 5.82
N ARG A 130 -2.76 22.48 4.53
CA ARG A 130 -2.75 21.19 3.81
C ARG A 130 -1.71 20.22 4.36
N SER A 131 -0.52 20.70 4.71
CA SER A 131 0.52 19.88 5.30
C SER A 131 0.08 19.24 6.62
N VAL A 132 -0.54 20.03 7.51
CA VAL A 132 -1.06 19.51 8.79
C VAL A 132 -2.23 18.54 8.58
N ALA A 133 -3.13 18.84 7.64
CA ALA A 133 -4.25 17.96 7.33
C ALA A 133 -3.79 16.62 6.70
N ILE A 134 -2.77 16.66 5.85
CA ILE A 134 -2.13 15.45 5.28
C ILE A 134 -1.48 14.62 6.38
N GLU A 135 -0.77 15.23 7.32
CA GLU A 135 -0.13 14.52 8.43
C GLU A 135 -1.16 13.75 9.27
N GLN A 136 -2.27 14.39 9.65
CA GLN A 136 -3.37 13.73 10.37
C GLN A 136 -4.01 12.61 9.56
N LEU A 137 -4.24 12.82 8.27
CA LEU A 137 -4.82 11.82 7.37
C LEU A 137 -3.92 10.58 7.28
N VAL A 138 -2.63 10.76 6.99
CA VAL A 138 -1.68 9.67 6.78
C VAL A 138 -1.55 8.80 8.03
N ILE A 139 -1.36 9.41 9.20
CA ILE A 139 -1.26 8.68 10.47
C ILE A 139 -2.55 7.89 10.74
N GLY A 140 -3.71 8.53 10.59
CA GLY A 140 -5.01 7.90 10.84
C GLY A 140 -5.27 6.72 9.90
N VAL A 141 -4.96 6.85 8.61
CA VAL A 141 -5.12 5.79 7.60
C VAL A 141 -4.24 4.60 7.92
N VAL A 142 -2.94 4.84 8.12
CA VAL A 142 -1.96 3.77 8.32
C VAL A 142 -2.21 3.03 9.64
N ASP A 143 -2.49 3.75 10.72
CA ASP A 143 -2.77 3.12 12.01
C ASP A 143 -4.09 2.35 12.00
N THR A 144 -5.13 2.86 11.34
CA THR A 144 -6.40 2.13 11.15
C THR A 144 -6.20 0.88 10.30
N PHE A 145 -5.41 0.96 9.23
CA PHE A 145 -5.07 -0.20 8.39
C PHE A 145 -4.34 -1.27 9.20
N LEU A 146 -3.32 -0.89 9.97
CA LEU A 146 -2.57 -1.84 10.79
C LEU A 146 -3.44 -2.46 11.91
N GLU A 147 -4.36 -1.69 12.49
CA GLU A 147 -5.30 -2.23 13.46
C GLU A 147 -6.27 -3.23 12.81
N TRP A 148 -6.77 -2.93 11.63
CA TRP A 148 -7.57 -3.88 10.86
C TRP A 148 -6.82 -5.19 10.58
N CYS A 149 -5.54 -5.09 10.22
CA CYS A 149 -4.67 -6.27 10.06
C CYS A 149 -4.50 -7.06 11.36
N ARG A 150 -4.29 -6.39 12.53
CA ARG A 150 -4.20 -7.05 13.85
C ARG A 150 -5.48 -7.82 14.19
N GLN A 151 -6.62 -7.27 13.81
CA GLN A 151 -7.93 -7.87 14.01
C GLN A 151 -8.31 -8.89 12.92
N GLN A 152 -7.31 -9.40 12.19
CA GLN A 152 -7.51 -10.41 11.14
C GLN A 152 -8.50 -9.96 10.07
N MET A 153 -8.49 -8.64 9.76
CA MET A 153 -9.34 -8.02 8.74
C MET A 153 -10.85 -8.27 8.96
N SER A 154 -11.29 -8.23 10.22
CA SER A 154 -12.66 -8.54 10.61
C SER A 154 -13.66 -7.43 10.26
N TRP A 155 -13.22 -6.20 10.06
CA TRP A 155 -14.11 -5.10 9.66
C TRP A 155 -14.40 -5.15 8.16
N PRO A 156 -15.66 -4.89 7.73
CA PRO A 156 -15.98 -4.85 6.31
C PRO A 156 -15.22 -3.73 5.58
N VAL A 157 -14.67 -4.02 4.42
CA VAL A 157 -13.91 -3.05 3.60
C VAL A 157 -14.74 -1.81 3.28
N ASP A 158 -16.02 -1.96 2.92
CA ASP A 158 -16.88 -0.82 2.60
C ASP A 158 -17.11 0.14 3.78
N VAL A 159 -17.06 -0.37 5.02
CA VAL A 159 -17.11 0.48 6.22
C VAL A 159 -15.82 1.28 6.35
N LEU A 160 -14.66 0.65 6.16
CA LEU A 160 -13.37 1.33 6.21
C LEU A 160 -13.25 2.40 5.13
N VAL A 161 -13.66 2.09 3.90
CA VAL A 161 -13.66 3.04 2.77
C VAL A 161 -14.57 4.24 3.07
N ARG A 162 -15.75 4.02 3.66
CA ARG A 162 -16.66 5.11 4.04
C ARG A 162 -16.05 5.99 5.13
N VAL A 163 -15.49 5.40 6.18
CA VAL A 163 -14.80 6.16 7.25
C VAL A 163 -13.65 6.97 6.66
N GLN A 164 -12.87 6.37 5.78
CA GLN A 164 -11.77 7.03 5.12
C GLN A 164 -12.23 8.20 4.24
N HIS A 165 -13.30 8.01 3.46
CA HIS A 165 -13.91 9.09 2.68
C HIS A 165 -14.33 10.26 3.57
N ASP A 166 -15.01 9.98 4.68
CA ASP A 166 -15.52 11.02 5.59
C ASP A 166 -14.39 11.78 6.30
N ALA A 167 -13.28 11.08 6.61
CA ALA A 167 -12.09 11.67 7.22
C ALA A 167 -11.18 12.41 6.23
N THR A 168 -11.36 12.21 4.91
CA THR A 168 -10.50 12.81 3.88
C THR A 168 -10.74 14.34 3.80
N PRO A 169 -9.68 15.18 3.84
CA PRO A 169 -9.79 16.62 3.70
C PRO A 169 -10.52 17.07 2.43
N ALA A 170 -11.27 18.18 2.51
CA ALA A 170 -12.10 18.67 1.42
C ALA A 170 -11.30 18.94 0.14
N PHE A 171 -10.08 19.46 0.23
CA PHE A 171 -9.24 19.76 -0.93
C PHE A 171 -8.80 18.51 -1.70
N ILE A 172 -8.69 17.35 -1.03
CA ILE A 172 -8.44 16.05 -1.69
C ILE A 172 -9.72 15.56 -2.35
N ARG A 173 -10.87 15.64 -1.65
CA ARG A 173 -12.16 15.20 -2.20
C ARG A 173 -12.61 16.02 -3.40
N GLN A 174 -12.30 17.30 -3.45
CA GLN A 174 -12.71 18.20 -4.55
C GLN A 174 -12.01 17.90 -5.87
N MET A 175 -10.82 17.27 -5.86
CA MET A 175 -10.19 16.78 -7.10
C MET A 175 -10.96 15.63 -7.77
N GLN A 176 -11.88 14.97 -7.07
CA GLN A 176 -12.64 13.82 -7.56
C GLN A 176 -13.69 14.14 -8.64
N HIS A 177 -13.87 15.39 -9.04
CA HIS A 177 -14.95 15.80 -9.96
C HIS A 177 -14.48 16.19 -11.37
N GLY A 178 -13.62 15.37 -11.98
CA GLY A 178 -13.49 15.36 -13.44
C GLY A 178 -14.45 14.31 -14.02
N ASN A 179 -15.15 14.64 -15.12
CA ASN A 179 -16.11 13.76 -15.84
C ASN A 179 -15.48 12.52 -16.52
N ALA A 180 -14.38 11.99 -16.03
CA ALA A 180 -13.75 10.79 -16.56
C ALA A 180 -14.23 9.58 -15.77
N GLU A 181 -14.66 8.52 -16.47
CA GLU A 181 -14.89 7.22 -15.85
C GLU A 181 -13.61 6.75 -15.14
N PRO A 182 -13.72 6.19 -13.91
CA PRO A 182 -12.57 5.59 -13.24
C PRO A 182 -11.94 4.54 -14.16
N PRO A 183 -10.60 4.49 -14.26
CA PRO A 183 -9.94 3.45 -15.02
C PRO A 183 -10.39 2.08 -14.50
N ALA A 184 -10.49 1.09 -15.42
CA ALA A 184 -10.84 -0.28 -15.03
C ALA A 184 -9.88 -0.75 -13.94
N MET A 185 -10.41 -0.88 -12.74
CA MET A 185 -9.71 -1.36 -11.57
C MET A 185 -9.69 -2.89 -11.58
N HIS A 186 -8.86 -3.52 -10.76
CA HIS A 186 -8.77 -4.98 -10.67
C HIS A 186 -10.16 -5.63 -10.58
N PRO A 187 -10.39 -6.80 -11.21
CA PRO A 187 -11.65 -7.50 -11.08
C PRO A 187 -11.92 -7.75 -9.58
N ARG A 188 -13.06 -7.25 -9.11
CA ARG A 188 -13.47 -7.42 -7.70
C ARG A 188 -13.38 -8.88 -7.31
N PRO A 189 -12.87 -9.22 -6.11
CA PRO A 189 -13.02 -10.58 -5.57
C PRO A 189 -14.50 -10.94 -5.62
N ARG A 190 -14.81 -12.16 -6.12
CA ARG A 190 -16.16 -12.66 -6.10
C ARG A 190 -16.68 -12.57 -4.68
N GLU A 191 -17.86 -11.98 -4.51
CA GLU A 191 -18.55 -11.76 -3.23
C GLU A 191 -18.33 -12.93 -2.28
N ILE A 192 -17.64 -12.65 -1.18
CA ILE A 192 -17.54 -13.57 -0.06
C ILE A 192 -18.88 -13.41 0.70
N ARG A 193 -19.74 -14.42 0.55
CA ARG A 193 -20.95 -14.59 1.33
C ARG A 193 -20.60 -14.99 2.77
#